data_2eca736b599f6373cb933c2966f8538c
#
_entry.id   2eca736b599f6373cb933c2966f8538c
#
_cell.length_a   1.000
_cell.length_b   1.000
_cell.length_c   1.000
_cell.angle_alpha   90.00
_cell.angle_beta   90.00
_cell.angle_gamma   90.00
#
_symmetry.space_group_name_H-M   'P 1'
#
loop_
_entity.id
_entity.type
_entity.pdbx_description
1 polymer ?
#
loop_
_entity_poly.entity_id
_entity_poly.type
_entity_poly.pdbx_seq_one_letter_code
_entity_poly.pdbx_strand_id
1 'polypeptide(L)'
;LWVRGGKESTLLLAIDSSSGTSAAVFRGSELVSRADFEDPFGHAENIGQAISDALVAAGITASELTDVVIGRGPAPYTGLRVGMAAGVSLARTLKLRLHGVMVLDAIAHSETGNIVVTTDAKRGELFFAKYVSGERVEGPEVIAPEGLLIPEGFTHVSRGCDAVMVGEYAIAALAKATDLSDVSALYLRSADVSPSKGKRVTG
;
A
#
# COMPACT_ATOMS: atom_id res chain seq x y z
N LEU A 1 -15.70 9.45 -13.74
CA LEU A 1 -16.18 10.81 -13.36
C LEU A 1 -15.11 11.67 -12.66
N TRP A 2 -13.84 11.32 -12.90
CA TRP A 2 -12.69 12.03 -12.31
C TRP A 2 -12.38 13.37 -13.03
N VAL A 3 -13.05 13.68 -14.13
CA VAL A 3 -12.74 14.84 -15.02
C VAL A 3 -13.98 15.67 -15.39
N ARG A 4 -15.03 15.72 -14.58
CA ARG A 4 -16.16 16.63 -14.85
C ARG A 4 -16.66 17.32 -13.61
N GLY A 5 -15.98 18.41 -13.26
CA GLY A 5 -16.45 19.40 -12.27
C GLY A 5 -15.29 20.30 -11.86
N GLY A 6 -15.39 21.61 -12.17
CA GLY A 6 -14.37 22.66 -12.07
C GLY A 6 -13.34 22.55 -10.97
N LYS A 7 -12.11 22.82 -11.33
CA LYS A 7 -10.94 23.35 -10.57
C LYS A 7 -10.92 23.29 -9.02
N GLU A 8 -11.44 22.28 -8.37
CA GLU A 8 -10.96 21.89 -7.04
C GLU A 8 -9.94 20.77 -7.26
N SER A 9 -8.67 21.10 -7.10
CA SER A 9 -7.59 20.13 -7.25
C SER A 9 -7.79 19.04 -6.21
N THR A 10 -8.00 17.79 -6.63
CA THR A 10 -8.08 16.62 -5.75
C THR A 10 -6.90 16.64 -4.78
N LEU A 11 -7.19 16.57 -3.48
CA LEU A 11 -6.20 16.39 -2.42
C LEU A 11 -6.30 14.95 -1.93
N LEU A 12 -5.31 14.15 -2.28
CA LEU A 12 -5.27 12.73 -1.98
C LEU A 12 -4.19 12.46 -0.93
N LEU A 13 -4.56 11.74 0.12
CA LEU A 13 -3.63 11.19 1.10
C LEU A 13 -3.42 9.71 0.78
N ALA A 14 -2.19 9.33 0.48
CA ALA A 14 -1.77 7.94 0.35
C ALA A 14 -1.12 7.45 1.65
N ILE A 15 -1.41 6.21 2.03
CA ILE A 15 -0.90 5.55 3.25
C ILE A 15 -0.43 4.16 2.89
N ASP A 16 0.79 3.81 3.30
CA ASP A 16 1.29 2.44 3.24
C ASP A 16 1.99 2.03 4.53
N SER A 17 1.79 0.77 4.92
CA SER A 17 2.46 0.15 6.06
C SER A 17 2.85 -1.30 5.77
N SER A 18 3.09 -1.61 4.50
CA SER A 18 3.45 -2.96 4.04
C SER A 18 4.92 -3.30 4.27
N SER A 19 5.82 -2.31 4.19
CA SER A 19 7.28 -2.50 4.28
C SER A 19 7.96 -1.54 5.26
N GLY A 20 7.29 -0.53 5.69
CA GLY A 20 7.65 0.51 6.65
C GLY A 20 6.36 1.23 7.00
N THR A 21 6.42 2.45 7.48
CA THR A 21 5.24 3.29 7.69
C THR A 21 5.42 4.59 6.92
N SER A 22 4.54 4.88 5.98
CA SER A 22 4.65 6.04 5.14
C SER A 22 3.30 6.69 4.86
N ALA A 23 3.33 8.01 4.65
CA ALA A 23 2.22 8.81 4.17
C ALA A 23 2.69 9.81 3.12
N ALA A 24 1.87 10.08 2.12
CA ALA A 24 2.17 11.06 1.07
C ALA A 24 0.92 11.84 0.68
N VAL A 25 1.08 13.12 0.41
CA VAL A 25 -0.02 14.00 -0.03
C VAL A 25 0.21 14.39 -1.47
N PHE A 26 -0.83 14.25 -2.27
CA PHE A 26 -0.84 14.66 -3.68
C PHE A 26 -1.90 15.74 -3.92
N ARG A 27 -1.56 16.68 -4.79
CA ARG A 27 -2.49 17.68 -5.35
C ARG A 27 -2.66 17.41 -6.84
N GLY A 28 -3.80 16.85 -7.22
CA GLY A 28 -3.96 16.29 -8.57
C GLY A 28 -2.98 15.13 -8.78
N SER A 29 -2.03 15.26 -9.68
CA SER A 29 -0.97 14.28 -9.92
C SER A 29 0.39 14.67 -9.32
N GLU A 30 0.48 15.82 -8.67
CA GLU A 30 1.74 16.32 -8.10
C GLU A 30 1.91 15.82 -6.66
N LEU A 31 3.06 15.20 -6.37
CA LEU A 31 3.49 14.88 -5.00
C LEU A 31 3.84 16.20 -4.28
N VAL A 32 3.08 16.52 -3.22
CA VAL A 32 3.28 17.75 -2.44
C VAL A 32 4.20 17.50 -1.25
N SER A 33 4.00 16.37 -0.58
CA SER A 33 4.77 16.01 0.62
C SER A 33 4.78 14.51 0.86
N ARG A 34 5.76 14.06 1.65
CA ARG A 34 5.86 12.68 2.14
C ARG A 34 6.44 12.66 3.55
N ALA A 35 6.12 11.63 4.30
CA ALA A 35 6.75 11.29 5.58
C ALA A 35 6.91 9.79 5.68
N ASP A 36 8.12 9.33 6.06
CA ASP A 36 8.51 7.93 6.08
C ASP A 36 9.18 7.59 7.42
N PHE A 37 8.84 6.42 7.95
CA PHE A 37 9.45 5.81 9.13
C PHE A 37 9.87 4.38 8.78
N GLU A 38 11.17 4.14 8.82
CA GLU A 38 11.75 2.84 8.42
C GLU A 38 11.64 1.74 9.49
N ASP A 39 11.23 2.09 10.73
CA ASP A 39 11.09 1.12 11.82
C ASP A 39 10.03 0.05 11.48
N PRO A 40 10.44 -1.22 11.27
CA PRO A 40 9.52 -2.28 10.88
C PRO A 40 8.63 -2.79 12.02
N PHE A 41 8.84 -2.31 13.24
CA PHE A 41 8.07 -2.70 14.43
C PHE A 41 7.22 -1.55 15.00
N GLY A 42 7.52 -0.31 14.63
CA GLY A 42 6.87 0.90 15.13
C GLY A 42 5.64 1.36 14.34
N HIS A 43 4.99 0.48 13.56
CA HIS A 43 3.88 0.91 12.69
C HIS A 43 2.75 1.61 13.45
N ALA A 44 2.37 1.09 14.63
CA ALA A 44 1.25 1.62 15.41
C ALA A 44 1.58 2.99 16.03
N GLU A 45 2.82 3.17 16.45
CA GLU A 45 3.33 4.41 17.02
C GLU A 45 3.55 5.47 15.95
N ASN A 46 3.99 5.06 14.76
CA ASN A 46 4.45 5.96 13.71
C ASN A 46 3.35 6.39 12.74
N ILE A 47 2.25 5.64 12.58
CA ILE A 47 1.26 5.93 11.54
C ILE A 47 0.57 7.29 11.72
N GLY A 48 0.23 7.63 12.96
CA GLY A 48 -0.37 8.94 13.27
C GLY A 48 0.58 10.08 12.97
N GLN A 49 1.87 9.91 13.32
CA GLN A 49 2.91 10.90 13.08
C GLN A 49 3.18 11.05 11.57
N ALA A 50 3.28 9.94 10.81
CA ALA A 50 3.49 9.99 9.36
C ALA A 50 2.38 10.78 8.65
N ILE A 51 1.12 10.53 9.00
CA ILE A 51 -0.02 11.26 8.46
C ILE A 51 0.06 12.75 8.83
N SER A 52 0.32 13.06 10.11
CA SER A 52 0.44 14.42 10.60
C SER A 52 1.56 15.18 9.89
N ASP A 53 2.75 14.60 9.80
CA ASP A 53 3.91 15.24 9.19
C ASP A 53 3.71 15.49 7.70
N ALA A 54 3.10 14.52 6.98
CA ALA A 54 2.77 14.72 5.57
C ALA A 54 1.77 15.87 5.36
N LEU A 55 0.72 15.97 6.18
CA LEU A 55 -0.26 17.05 6.10
C LEU A 55 0.36 18.42 6.45
N VAL A 56 1.16 18.49 7.51
CA VAL A 56 1.86 19.71 7.93
C VAL A 56 2.83 20.17 6.84
N ALA A 57 3.62 19.27 6.28
CA ALA A 57 4.56 19.60 5.20
C ALA A 57 3.84 20.02 3.91
N ALA A 58 2.63 19.53 3.65
CA ALA A 58 1.79 19.97 2.55
C ALA A 58 1.09 21.32 2.80
N GLY A 59 1.13 21.83 4.03
CA GLY A 59 0.44 23.08 4.43
C GLY A 59 -1.09 22.95 4.41
N ILE A 60 -1.64 21.75 4.64
CA ILE A 60 -3.07 21.47 4.62
C ILE A 60 -3.55 20.80 5.91
N THR A 61 -4.84 20.88 6.15
CA THR A 61 -5.53 20.14 7.20
C THR A 61 -6.20 18.88 6.62
N ALA A 62 -6.48 17.89 7.46
CA ALA A 62 -7.16 16.67 7.04
C ALA A 62 -8.58 16.92 6.47
N SER A 63 -9.23 18.02 6.88
CA SER A 63 -10.56 18.41 6.38
C SER A 63 -10.57 18.92 4.93
N GLU A 64 -9.40 19.23 4.38
CA GLU A 64 -9.25 19.67 2.98
C GLU A 64 -9.04 18.49 2.03
N LEU A 65 -8.76 17.29 2.56
CA LEU A 65 -8.62 16.08 1.77
C LEU A 65 -9.94 15.74 1.04
N THR A 66 -9.82 15.17 -0.14
CA THR A 66 -10.95 14.66 -0.92
C THR A 66 -10.93 13.13 -1.01
N ASP A 67 -9.75 12.53 -0.93
CA ASP A 67 -9.52 11.10 -1.13
C ASP A 67 -8.46 10.56 -0.17
N VAL A 68 -8.64 9.30 0.21
CA VAL A 68 -7.62 8.49 0.87
C VAL A 68 -7.36 7.25 0.02
N VAL A 69 -6.12 6.89 -0.18
CA VAL A 69 -5.72 5.62 -0.77
C VAL A 69 -4.83 4.85 0.20
N ILE A 70 -5.08 3.55 0.31
CA ILE A 70 -4.34 2.65 1.20
C ILE A 70 -3.69 1.52 0.42
N GLY A 71 -2.46 1.18 0.77
CA GLY A 71 -1.86 -0.10 0.42
C GLY A 71 -2.60 -1.22 1.14
N ARG A 72 -3.18 -2.18 0.40
CA ARG A 72 -3.98 -3.28 0.97
C ARG A 72 -3.27 -4.63 0.99
N GLY A 73 -1.95 -4.61 0.75
CA GLY A 73 -1.10 -5.80 0.70
C GLY A 73 -0.87 -6.32 -0.73
N PRO A 74 -0.25 -7.50 -0.88
CA PRO A 74 0.09 -8.42 0.20
C PRO A 74 1.25 -7.90 1.07
N ALA A 75 1.19 -8.17 2.36
CA ALA A 75 2.22 -7.78 3.32
C ALA A 75 2.12 -8.65 4.60
N PRO A 76 3.15 -8.63 5.48
CA PRO A 76 3.05 -9.22 6.79
C PRO A 76 1.87 -8.65 7.60
N TYR A 77 1.16 -9.55 8.27
CA TYR A 77 -0.18 -9.33 8.82
C TYR A 77 -0.34 -8.09 9.73
N THR A 78 0.59 -7.88 10.68
CA THR A 78 0.44 -6.84 11.71
C THR A 78 0.61 -5.44 11.13
N GLY A 79 1.68 -5.19 10.39
CA GLY A 79 1.96 -3.89 9.80
C GLY A 79 0.85 -3.42 8.87
N LEU A 80 0.44 -4.27 7.93
CA LEU A 80 -0.60 -3.97 6.96
C LEU A 80 -1.88 -3.40 7.59
N ARG A 81 -2.33 -4.00 8.69
CA ARG A 81 -3.57 -3.60 9.38
C ARG A 81 -3.51 -2.20 9.97
N VAL A 82 -2.35 -1.77 10.40
CA VAL A 82 -2.19 -0.45 11.04
C VAL A 82 -2.48 0.67 10.03
N GLY A 83 -1.82 0.67 8.88
CA GLY A 83 -2.06 1.67 7.84
C GLY A 83 -3.47 1.62 7.26
N MET A 84 -3.98 0.41 7.02
CA MET A 84 -5.35 0.23 6.55
C MET A 84 -6.38 0.76 7.56
N ALA A 85 -6.24 0.45 8.84
CA ALA A 85 -7.15 0.93 9.89
C ALA A 85 -7.13 2.45 10.02
N ALA A 86 -5.96 3.06 9.95
CA ALA A 86 -5.80 4.52 9.98
C ALA A 86 -6.51 5.18 8.78
N GLY A 87 -6.24 4.70 7.56
CA GLY A 87 -6.84 5.24 6.34
C GLY A 87 -8.36 5.08 6.29
N VAL A 88 -8.85 3.89 6.64
CA VAL A 88 -10.31 3.61 6.72
C VAL A 88 -10.99 4.50 7.76
N SER A 89 -10.39 4.65 8.94
CA SER A 89 -10.95 5.47 10.01
C SER A 89 -11.01 6.95 9.61
N LEU A 90 -9.94 7.46 9.03
CA LEU A 90 -9.88 8.84 8.54
C LEU A 90 -10.91 9.10 7.44
N ALA A 91 -10.97 8.24 6.43
CA ALA A 91 -11.90 8.37 5.33
C ALA A 91 -13.36 8.32 5.78
N ARG A 92 -13.70 7.42 6.70
CA ARG A 92 -15.05 7.35 7.28
C ARG A 92 -15.42 8.58 8.11
N THR A 93 -14.49 9.05 8.95
CA THR A 93 -14.72 10.20 9.83
C THR A 93 -14.97 11.47 9.02
N LEU A 94 -14.19 11.68 7.97
CA LEU A 94 -14.27 12.88 7.14
C LEU A 94 -15.14 12.71 5.89
N LYS A 95 -15.75 11.52 5.69
CA LYS A 95 -16.59 11.17 4.54
C LYS A 95 -15.86 11.32 3.20
N LEU A 96 -14.59 10.93 3.16
CA LEU A 96 -13.75 10.97 1.97
C LEU A 96 -13.95 9.72 1.10
N ARG A 97 -13.61 9.82 -0.17
CA ARG A 97 -13.50 8.64 -1.03
C ARG A 97 -12.31 7.79 -0.56
N LEU A 98 -12.50 6.48 -0.51
CA LEU A 98 -11.48 5.54 -0.06
C LEU A 98 -11.17 4.55 -1.18
N HIS A 99 -9.88 4.37 -1.44
CA HIS A 99 -9.35 3.53 -2.51
C HIS A 99 -8.33 2.54 -1.94
N GLY A 100 -8.32 1.32 -2.50
CA GLY A 100 -7.38 0.26 -2.13
C GLY A 100 -6.46 -0.09 -3.29
N VAL A 101 -5.16 -0.17 -3.02
CA VAL A 101 -4.13 -0.51 -4.01
C VAL A 101 -3.38 -1.76 -3.57
N MET A 102 -3.20 -2.72 -4.48
CA MET A 102 -2.31 -3.85 -4.25
C MET A 102 -0.86 -3.38 -4.36
N VAL A 103 -0.06 -3.64 -3.33
CA VAL A 103 1.30 -3.08 -3.23
C VAL A 103 2.23 -3.55 -4.35
N LEU A 104 2.07 -4.80 -4.85
CA LEU A 104 2.88 -5.27 -5.97
C LEU A 104 2.54 -4.54 -7.28
N ASP A 105 1.26 -4.15 -7.50
CA ASP A 105 0.86 -3.33 -8.66
C ASP A 105 1.45 -1.91 -8.55
N ALA A 106 1.50 -1.34 -7.33
CA ALA A 106 2.12 -0.04 -7.11
C ALA A 106 3.62 -0.05 -7.39
N ILE A 107 4.34 -1.10 -6.93
CA ILE A 107 5.76 -1.28 -7.23
C ILE A 107 5.97 -1.45 -8.75
N ALA A 108 5.14 -2.27 -9.40
CA ALA A 108 5.24 -2.51 -10.83
C ALA A 108 5.02 -1.25 -11.65
N HIS A 109 4.12 -0.38 -11.21
CA HIS A 109 3.80 0.87 -11.90
C HIS A 109 4.98 1.84 -12.02
N SER A 110 5.89 1.83 -11.04
CA SER A 110 7.09 2.67 -11.05
C SER A 110 8.22 2.15 -11.96
N GLU A 111 8.00 0.99 -12.60
CA GLU A 111 8.98 0.31 -13.44
C GLU A 111 8.50 0.25 -14.90
N THR A 112 9.43 -0.09 -15.80
CA THR A 112 9.13 -0.23 -17.23
C THR A 112 9.51 -1.61 -17.76
N GLY A 113 8.83 -2.06 -18.81
CA GLY A 113 9.11 -3.33 -19.46
C GLY A 113 8.41 -4.54 -18.83
N ASN A 114 9.03 -5.71 -19.01
CA ASN A 114 8.56 -6.94 -18.40
C ASN A 114 9.28 -7.14 -17.06
N ILE A 115 8.55 -7.31 -15.99
CA ILE A 115 9.13 -7.36 -14.65
C ILE A 115 8.54 -8.49 -13.81
N VAL A 116 9.37 -8.99 -12.92
CA VAL A 116 8.98 -9.84 -11.80
C VAL A 116 9.16 -9.04 -10.53
N VAL A 117 8.07 -8.76 -9.83
CA VAL A 117 8.09 -8.03 -8.57
C VAL A 117 8.05 -9.02 -7.41
N THR A 118 8.94 -8.83 -6.44
CA THR A 118 8.89 -9.55 -5.18
C THR A 118 9.01 -8.61 -3.98
N THR A 119 8.34 -8.98 -2.89
CA THR A 119 8.53 -8.35 -1.57
C THR A 119 8.70 -9.44 -0.51
N ASP A 120 9.29 -9.08 0.64
CA ASP A 120 9.53 -9.99 1.75
C ASP A 120 8.20 -10.46 2.38
N ALA A 121 7.88 -11.75 2.26
CA ALA A 121 6.73 -12.36 2.92
C ALA A 121 7.06 -12.88 4.33
N LYS A 122 8.29 -12.62 4.84
CA LYS A 122 8.87 -13.19 6.06
C LYS A 122 9.05 -14.71 5.97
N ARG A 123 9.77 -15.28 6.96
CA ARG A 123 10.02 -16.72 7.06
C ARG A 123 10.76 -17.33 5.86
N GLY A 124 11.53 -16.53 5.14
CA GLY A 124 12.26 -16.98 3.97
C GLY A 124 11.39 -17.17 2.72
N GLU A 125 10.21 -16.57 2.66
CA GLU A 125 9.33 -16.60 1.49
C GLU A 125 9.14 -15.21 0.91
N LEU A 126 8.64 -15.15 -0.32
CA LEU A 126 8.42 -13.94 -1.09
C LEU A 126 6.94 -13.82 -1.50
N PHE A 127 6.38 -12.63 -1.40
CA PHE A 127 5.23 -12.27 -2.21
C PHE A 127 5.72 -11.98 -3.62
N PHE A 128 5.01 -12.48 -4.61
CA PHE A 128 5.44 -12.49 -6.01
C PHE A 128 4.28 -12.09 -6.93
N ALA A 129 4.61 -11.33 -7.99
CA ALA A 129 3.76 -11.14 -9.14
C ALA A 129 4.60 -10.83 -10.38
N LYS A 130 4.09 -11.18 -11.57
CA LYS A 130 4.73 -10.96 -12.86
C LYS A 130 3.89 -10.01 -13.71
N TYR A 131 4.57 -9.11 -14.41
CA TYR A 131 3.96 -8.09 -15.26
C TYR A 131 4.59 -8.09 -16.64
N VAL A 132 3.76 -7.91 -17.66
CA VAL A 132 4.16 -7.72 -19.05
C VAL A 132 3.58 -6.39 -19.51
N SER A 133 4.46 -5.45 -19.89
CA SER A 133 4.03 -4.11 -20.35
C SER A 133 3.07 -3.41 -19.38
N GLY A 134 3.31 -3.57 -18.08
CA GLY A 134 2.51 -2.96 -17.01
C GLY A 134 1.24 -3.72 -16.63
N GLU A 135 0.87 -4.79 -17.35
CA GLU A 135 -0.26 -5.65 -17.02
C GLU A 135 0.18 -6.86 -16.22
N ARG A 136 -0.50 -7.16 -15.12
CA ARG A 136 -0.20 -8.33 -14.30
C ARG A 136 -0.67 -9.60 -14.99
N VAL A 137 0.27 -10.53 -15.23
CA VAL A 137 0.01 -11.80 -15.93
C VAL A 137 0.08 -13.02 -15.01
N GLU A 138 0.66 -12.88 -13.80
CA GLU A 138 0.79 -13.98 -12.83
C GLU A 138 0.83 -13.42 -11.39
N GLY A 139 0.33 -14.18 -10.42
CA GLY A 139 0.22 -13.77 -9.01
C GLY A 139 -0.98 -12.86 -8.74
N PRO A 140 -1.10 -12.27 -7.53
CA PRO A 140 -0.11 -12.35 -6.44
C PRO A 140 -0.12 -13.72 -5.73
N GLU A 141 1.06 -14.21 -5.39
CA GLU A 141 1.26 -15.49 -4.72
C GLU A 141 2.35 -15.41 -3.64
N VAL A 142 2.43 -16.42 -2.78
CA VAL A 142 3.57 -16.65 -1.89
C VAL A 142 4.40 -17.77 -2.48
N ILE A 143 5.70 -17.53 -2.66
CA ILE A 143 6.63 -18.51 -3.19
C ILE A 143 7.87 -18.63 -2.30
N ALA A 144 8.49 -19.81 -2.31
CA ALA A 144 9.84 -19.97 -1.78
C ALA A 144 10.87 -19.37 -2.77
N PRO A 145 11.99 -18.80 -2.31
CA PRO A 145 13.00 -18.21 -3.18
C PRO A 145 13.51 -19.16 -4.25
N GLU A 146 13.58 -20.48 -3.97
CA GLU A 146 14.01 -21.52 -4.90
C GLU A 146 13.02 -21.72 -6.06
N GLY A 147 11.75 -21.32 -5.86
CA GLY A 147 10.71 -21.35 -6.88
C GLY A 147 10.65 -20.11 -7.76
N LEU A 148 11.46 -19.07 -7.43
CA LEU A 148 11.47 -17.82 -8.18
C LEU A 148 12.18 -18.03 -9.53
N LEU A 149 11.41 -17.95 -10.61
CA LEU A 149 11.93 -18.00 -11.97
C LEU A 149 11.84 -16.60 -12.59
N ILE A 150 12.98 -16.09 -13.05
CA ILE A 150 13.05 -14.85 -13.81
C ILE A 150 13.21 -15.21 -15.29
N PRO A 151 12.16 -15.07 -16.11
CA PRO A 151 12.26 -15.41 -17.54
C PRO A 151 13.24 -14.49 -18.27
N GLU A 152 13.77 -14.97 -19.39
CA GLU A 152 14.58 -14.15 -20.28
C GLU A 152 13.79 -12.90 -20.72
N GLY A 153 14.44 -11.74 -20.72
CA GLY A 153 13.79 -10.46 -21.04
C GLY A 153 12.96 -9.83 -19.91
N PHE A 154 12.96 -10.45 -18.69
CA PHE A 154 12.36 -9.85 -17.52
C PHE A 154 13.40 -9.26 -16.58
N THR A 155 13.05 -8.15 -15.93
CA THR A 155 13.83 -7.56 -14.84
C THR A 155 13.23 -8.00 -13.49
N HIS A 156 14.08 -8.42 -12.56
CA HIS A 156 13.66 -8.69 -11.20
C HIS A 156 13.70 -7.43 -10.34
N VAL A 157 12.57 -7.07 -9.76
CA VAL A 157 12.40 -5.94 -8.85
C VAL A 157 12.06 -6.47 -7.47
N SER A 158 13.02 -6.36 -6.53
CA SER A 158 12.84 -6.80 -5.15
C SER A 158 12.99 -5.61 -4.22
N ARG A 159 11.87 -5.05 -3.80
CA ARG A 159 11.85 -3.89 -2.88
C ARG A 159 10.50 -3.78 -2.15
N GLY A 160 10.48 -2.98 -1.08
CA GLY A 160 9.25 -2.60 -0.39
C GLY A 160 8.42 -1.59 -1.17
N CYS A 161 7.17 -1.46 -0.78
CA CYS A 161 6.27 -0.40 -1.24
C CYS A 161 6.28 0.77 -0.25
N ASP A 162 5.95 1.95 -0.73
CA ASP A 162 5.71 3.15 0.08
C ASP A 162 4.44 3.89 -0.36
N ALA A 163 4.05 4.89 0.41
CA ALA A 163 2.86 5.69 0.13
C ALA A 163 2.95 6.49 -1.18
N VAL A 164 4.15 6.84 -1.64
CA VAL A 164 4.33 7.54 -2.93
C VAL A 164 3.94 6.62 -4.06
N MET A 165 4.46 5.39 -4.09
CA MET A 165 4.11 4.39 -5.11
C MET A 165 2.61 4.08 -5.11
N VAL A 166 2.00 3.93 -3.93
CA VAL A 166 0.56 3.70 -3.77
C VAL A 166 -0.25 4.86 -4.35
N GLY A 167 0.15 6.10 -4.07
CA GLY A 167 -0.51 7.31 -4.57
C GLY A 167 -0.39 7.47 -6.08
N GLU A 168 0.81 7.30 -6.63
CA GLU A 168 1.07 7.40 -8.08
C GLU A 168 0.27 6.37 -8.87
N TYR A 169 0.28 5.11 -8.42
CA TYR A 169 -0.55 4.07 -9.03
C TYR A 169 -2.04 4.41 -8.97
N ALA A 170 -2.55 4.84 -7.79
CA ALA A 170 -3.95 5.17 -7.63
C ALA A 170 -4.39 6.30 -8.56
N ILE A 171 -3.58 7.36 -8.67
CA ILE A 171 -3.85 8.49 -9.57
C ILE A 171 -3.93 8.01 -11.03
N ALA A 172 -2.96 7.21 -11.47
CA ALA A 172 -2.93 6.69 -12.83
C ALA A 172 -4.10 5.75 -13.12
N ALA A 173 -4.47 4.88 -12.17
CA ALA A 173 -5.56 3.94 -12.28
C ALA A 173 -6.92 4.65 -12.32
N LEU A 174 -7.14 5.63 -11.43
CA LEU A 174 -8.36 6.44 -11.40
C LEU A 174 -8.54 7.28 -12.67
N ALA A 175 -7.46 7.78 -13.26
CA ALA A 175 -7.51 8.49 -14.54
C ALA A 175 -8.00 7.58 -15.70
N LYS A 176 -7.75 6.28 -15.60
CA LYS A 176 -8.23 5.23 -16.52
C LYS A 176 -9.59 4.66 -16.12
N ALA A 177 -10.25 5.22 -15.10
CA ALA A 177 -11.50 4.72 -14.52
C ALA A 177 -11.40 3.26 -14.00
N THR A 178 -10.22 2.84 -13.56
CA THR A 178 -10.01 1.54 -12.90
C THR A 178 -10.72 1.56 -11.54
N ASP A 179 -11.43 0.48 -11.23
CA ASP A 179 -12.09 0.32 -9.92
C ASP A 179 -11.06 0.02 -8.83
N LEU A 180 -10.95 0.90 -7.86
CA LEU A 180 -10.14 0.77 -6.65
C LEU A 180 -11.00 0.71 -5.37
N SER A 181 -12.27 0.34 -5.48
CA SER A 181 -13.21 0.30 -4.35
C SER A 181 -12.97 -0.88 -3.40
N ASP A 182 -12.22 -1.92 -3.81
CA ASP A 182 -11.84 -3.01 -2.93
C ASP A 182 -10.75 -2.56 -1.95
N VAL A 183 -11.18 -2.29 -0.73
CA VAL A 183 -10.34 -1.89 0.41
C VAL A 183 -10.14 -3.02 1.42
N SER A 184 -10.45 -4.25 1.05
CA SER A 184 -10.19 -5.43 1.88
C SER A 184 -8.70 -5.76 1.92
N ALA A 185 -8.23 -6.24 3.08
CA ALA A 185 -6.84 -6.67 3.21
C ALA A 185 -6.58 -7.90 2.35
N LEU A 186 -5.52 -7.86 1.55
CA LEU A 186 -5.10 -8.98 0.73
C LEU A 186 -4.14 -9.88 1.53
N TYR A 187 -4.68 -10.92 2.11
CA TYR A 187 -3.92 -11.95 2.80
C TYR A 187 -3.70 -13.15 1.89
N LEU A 188 -2.45 -13.42 1.53
CA LEU A 188 -2.05 -14.60 0.76
C LEU A 188 -1.68 -15.79 1.64
N ARG A 189 -1.65 -15.58 2.96
CA ARG A 189 -1.49 -16.61 3.98
C ARG A 189 -2.63 -16.56 4.97
N SER A 190 -2.99 -17.74 5.50
CA SER A 190 -3.82 -17.84 6.69
C SER A 190 -3.07 -17.23 7.89
N ALA A 191 -3.80 -16.56 8.78
CA ALA A 191 -3.23 -16.13 10.05
C ALA A 191 -2.73 -17.35 10.82
N ASP A 192 -1.45 -17.37 11.22
CA ASP A 192 -0.94 -18.41 12.10
C ASP A 192 -1.54 -18.23 13.49
N VAL A 193 -2.59 -18.95 13.75
CA VAL A 193 -3.11 -19.13 15.11
C VAL A 193 -2.30 -20.25 15.74
N SER A 194 -1.15 -19.92 16.34
CA SER A 194 -0.52 -20.86 17.30
C SER A 194 -1.50 -21.05 18.46
N PRO A 195 -1.94 -22.26 18.74
CA PRO A 195 -2.78 -22.48 19.91
C PRO A 195 -2.03 -21.98 21.14
N SER A 196 -2.64 -21.07 21.87
CA SER A 196 -2.12 -20.58 23.15
C SER A 196 -1.80 -21.79 24.02
N LYS A 197 -0.52 -21.97 24.38
CA LYS A 197 -0.15 -22.90 25.46
C LYS A 197 -0.65 -22.31 26.76
N GLY A 198 -1.95 -22.52 27.04
CA GLY A 198 -2.57 -22.10 28.28
C GLY A 198 -1.78 -22.67 29.44
N LYS A 199 -1.14 -21.81 30.24
CA LYS A 199 -0.67 -22.20 31.56
C LYS A 199 -1.90 -22.60 32.35
N ARG A 200 -2.00 -23.89 32.72
CA ARG A 200 -2.95 -24.31 33.74
C ARG A 200 -2.62 -23.52 35.00
N VAL A 201 -3.52 -22.64 35.40
CA VAL A 201 -3.51 -22.04 36.72
C VAL A 201 -4.01 -23.17 37.64
N THR A 202 -3.08 -23.85 38.31
CA THR A 202 -3.38 -24.73 39.43
C THR A 202 -3.66 -23.80 40.61
N GLY A 203 -4.93 -23.78 41.04
CA GLY A 203 -5.37 -23.20 42.31
C GLY A 203 -4.85 -24.00 43.51
#